data_a816bd27dbd1bd0281f8b257247d817b
#
_entry.id   a816bd27dbd1bd0281f8b257247d817b
#
_cell.length_a   1.000
_cell.length_b   1.000
_cell.length_c   1.000
_cell.angle_alpha   90.00
_cell.angle_beta   90.00
_cell.angle_gamma   90.00
#
_symmetry.space_group_name_H-M   'P 1'
#
loop_
_entity.id
_entity.type
_entity.pdbx_description
1 polymer ?
#
loop_
_entity_poly.entity_id
_entity_poly.type
_entity_poly.pdbx_seq_one_letter_code
_entity_poly.pdbx_strand_id
1 'polypeptide(L)'
;MAVVTTHRIEALRKKLGVTQKIMARIMGVTERTIVDLEAGRPLSEGISRRVTEIDRLQRELSNVVRSRTIGNWLIKPNDAFDGDAPADLIAKGKMDVLWRMIFELRSGVAS
;
A
#
# COMPACT_ATOMS: atom_id res chain seq x y z
N MET A 1 5.76 -10.77 -20.95
CA MET A 1 6.09 -9.57 -20.19
C MET A 1 6.20 -9.85 -18.70
N ALA A 2 6.64 -11.04 -18.37
CA ALA A 2 6.80 -11.45 -16.98
C ALA A 2 7.75 -10.54 -16.20
N VAL A 3 8.71 -9.94 -16.90
CA VAL A 3 9.73 -9.07 -16.29
C VAL A 3 9.08 -7.85 -15.63
N VAL A 4 8.05 -7.29 -16.26
CA VAL A 4 7.36 -6.10 -15.74
C VAL A 4 6.69 -6.40 -14.41
N THR A 5 6.11 -7.59 -14.27
CA THR A 5 5.40 -8.00 -13.07
C THR A 5 6.35 -8.12 -11.87
N THR A 6 7.54 -8.69 -12.09
CA THR A 6 8.55 -8.86 -11.04
C THR A 6 8.98 -7.51 -10.47
N HIS A 7 9.22 -6.54 -11.34
CA HIS A 7 9.70 -5.23 -10.91
C HIS A 7 8.63 -4.38 -10.24
N ARG A 8 7.35 -4.74 -10.40
CA ARG A 8 6.27 -3.95 -9.82
C ARG A 8 6.30 -3.91 -8.29
N ILE A 9 6.58 -5.05 -7.64
CA ILE A 9 6.64 -5.11 -6.18
C ILE A 9 7.76 -4.22 -5.66
N GLU A 10 8.95 -4.37 -6.21
CA GLU A 10 10.10 -3.59 -5.77
C GLU A 10 9.90 -2.11 -6.06
N ALA A 11 9.40 -1.78 -7.24
CA ALA A 11 9.14 -0.39 -7.62
C ALA A 11 8.12 0.26 -6.70
N LEU A 12 7.05 -0.44 -6.38
CA LEU A 12 6.03 0.08 -5.47
C LEU A 12 6.61 0.27 -4.07
N ARG A 13 7.39 -0.70 -3.59
CA ARG A 13 8.01 -0.60 -2.28
C ARG A 13 8.90 0.63 -2.18
N LYS A 14 9.68 0.89 -3.23
CA LYS A 14 10.55 2.08 -3.28
C LYS A 14 9.76 3.37 -3.32
N LYS A 15 8.65 3.39 -4.06
CA LYS A 15 7.77 4.57 -4.09
C LYS A 15 7.19 4.86 -2.71
N LEU A 16 6.84 3.82 -1.96
CA LEU A 16 6.31 3.97 -0.62
C LEU A 16 7.40 4.31 0.40
N GLY A 17 8.65 4.05 0.06
CA GLY A 17 9.77 4.30 0.96
C GLY A 17 9.79 3.38 2.16
N VAL A 18 9.39 2.12 1.98
CA VAL A 18 9.29 1.16 3.08
C VAL A 18 10.25 -0.01 2.90
N THR A 19 10.52 -0.70 4.00
CA THR A 19 11.33 -1.91 3.98
C THR A 19 10.52 -3.09 3.48
N GLN A 20 11.20 -4.20 3.18
CA GLN A 20 10.51 -5.43 2.80
C GLN A 20 9.59 -5.92 3.92
N LYS A 21 9.99 -5.74 5.17
CA LYS A 21 9.18 -6.11 6.32
C LYS A 21 7.87 -5.32 6.36
N ILE A 22 7.97 -4.01 6.16
CA ILE A 22 6.78 -3.16 6.14
C ILE A 22 5.90 -3.46 4.92
N MET A 23 6.54 -3.71 3.77
CA MET A 23 5.79 -4.09 2.57
C MET A 23 4.99 -5.38 2.79
N ALA A 24 5.58 -6.33 3.50
CA ALA A 24 4.90 -7.58 3.85
C ALA A 24 3.64 -7.29 4.68
N ARG A 25 3.75 -6.39 5.64
CA ARG A 25 2.61 -5.99 6.46
C ARG A 25 1.50 -5.36 5.61
N ILE A 26 1.89 -4.46 4.71
CA ILE A 26 0.93 -3.79 3.82
C ILE A 26 0.25 -4.79 2.89
N MET A 27 1.02 -5.73 2.35
CA MET A 27 0.50 -6.73 1.42
C MET A 27 -0.26 -7.88 2.11
N GLY A 28 -0.12 -8.00 3.43
CA GLY A 28 -0.74 -9.11 4.15
C GLY A 28 -0.07 -10.45 3.89
N VAL A 29 1.24 -10.44 3.65
CA VAL A 29 2.04 -11.65 3.39
C VAL A 29 3.24 -11.65 4.31
N THR A 30 4.03 -12.73 4.27
CA THR A 30 5.26 -12.80 5.06
C THR A 30 6.38 -12.02 4.37
N GLU A 31 7.38 -11.64 5.16
CA GLU A 31 8.56 -10.97 4.62
C GLU A 31 9.26 -11.87 3.61
N ARG A 32 9.33 -13.18 3.88
CA ARG A 32 9.91 -14.15 2.97
C ARG A 32 9.22 -14.12 1.61
N THR A 33 7.89 -13.99 1.61
CA THR A 33 7.14 -13.89 0.36
C THR A 33 7.56 -12.66 -0.43
N ILE A 34 7.76 -11.51 0.24
CA ILE A 34 8.20 -10.30 -0.43
C ILE A 34 9.59 -10.51 -1.04
N VAL A 35 10.51 -11.10 -0.29
CA VAL A 35 11.87 -11.39 -0.78
C VAL A 35 11.79 -12.25 -2.04
N ASP A 36 10.98 -13.32 -1.99
CA ASP A 36 10.83 -14.23 -3.12
C ASP A 36 10.22 -13.54 -4.35
N LEU A 37 9.22 -12.69 -4.14
CA LEU A 37 8.57 -11.96 -5.22
C LEU A 37 9.53 -10.97 -5.88
N GLU A 38 10.34 -10.29 -5.09
CA GLU A 38 11.35 -9.36 -5.63
C GLU A 38 12.48 -10.11 -6.34
N ALA A 39 12.70 -11.37 -5.96
CA ALA A 39 13.70 -12.21 -6.59
C ALA A 39 13.21 -12.90 -7.87
N GLY A 40 11.95 -12.71 -8.24
CA GLY A 40 11.46 -13.21 -9.51
C GLY A 40 10.32 -14.21 -9.43
N ARG A 41 9.86 -14.55 -8.23
CA ARG A 41 8.71 -15.45 -8.09
C ARG A 41 7.49 -14.80 -8.74
N PRO A 42 6.72 -15.55 -9.56
CA PRO A 42 5.53 -15.00 -10.22
C PRO A 42 4.49 -14.51 -9.21
N LEU A 43 3.82 -13.40 -9.54
CA LEU A 43 2.75 -12.89 -8.73
C LEU A 43 1.48 -13.72 -8.95
N SER A 44 0.83 -14.12 -7.85
CA SER A 44 -0.50 -14.71 -7.97
C SER A 44 -1.48 -13.62 -8.40
N GLU A 45 -2.65 -14.03 -8.86
CA GLU A 45 -3.68 -13.08 -9.27
C GLU A 45 -4.08 -12.16 -8.12
N GLY A 46 -4.23 -12.72 -6.90
CA GLY A 46 -4.58 -11.94 -5.74
C GLY A 46 -3.51 -10.92 -5.36
N ILE A 47 -2.25 -11.32 -5.41
CA ILE A 47 -1.14 -10.41 -5.11
C ILE A 47 -1.05 -9.33 -6.17
N SER A 48 -1.21 -9.70 -7.44
CA SER A 48 -1.16 -8.73 -8.54
C SER A 48 -2.26 -7.69 -8.39
N ARG A 49 -3.46 -8.11 -8.02
CA ARG A 49 -4.58 -7.20 -7.77
C ARG A 49 -4.28 -6.26 -6.62
N ARG A 50 -3.72 -6.78 -5.53
CA ARG A 50 -3.36 -5.98 -4.36
C ARG A 50 -2.29 -4.94 -4.72
N VAL A 51 -1.30 -5.33 -5.51
CA VAL A 51 -0.26 -4.40 -5.98
C VAL A 51 -0.89 -3.26 -6.77
N THR A 52 -1.81 -3.57 -7.66
CA THR A 52 -2.49 -2.56 -8.47
C THR A 52 -3.27 -1.59 -7.59
N GLU A 53 -4.01 -2.11 -6.62
CA GLU A 53 -4.80 -1.28 -5.70
C GLU A 53 -3.91 -0.37 -4.86
N ILE A 54 -2.82 -0.89 -4.34
CA ILE A 54 -1.91 -0.10 -3.52
C ILE A 54 -1.19 0.95 -4.36
N ASP A 55 -0.84 0.62 -5.59
CA ASP A 55 -0.21 1.58 -6.49
C ASP A 55 -1.16 2.75 -6.79
N ARG A 56 -2.43 2.47 -7.01
CA ARG A 56 -3.43 3.51 -7.20
C ARG A 56 -3.59 4.36 -5.94
N LEU A 57 -3.63 3.71 -4.79
CA LEU A 57 -3.71 4.40 -3.51
C LEU A 57 -2.51 5.33 -3.30
N GLN A 58 -1.31 4.84 -3.61
CA GLN A 58 -0.11 5.64 -3.48
C GLN A 58 -0.17 6.89 -4.36
N ARG A 59 -0.63 6.73 -5.60
CA ARG A 59 -0.74 7.87 -6.52
C ARG A 59 -1.74 8.89 -6.02
N GLU A 60 -2.88 8.46 -5.49
CA GLU A 60 -3.88 9.38 -4.96
C GLU A 60 -3.40 10.04 -3.67
N LEU A 61 -2.73 9.29 -2.79
CA LEU A 61 -2.19 9.85 -1.57
C LEU A 61 -1.13 10.90 -1.84
N SER A 62 -0.35 10.75 -2.90
CA SER A 62 0.69 11.71 -3.23
C SER A 62 0.13 13.08 -3.59
N ASN A 63 -1.18 13.17 -3.86
CA ASN A 63 -1.85 14.44 -4.11
C ASN A 63 -2.30 15.15 -2.83
N VAL A 64 -2.37 14.42 -1.71
CA VAL A 64 -2.86 14.99 -0.44
C VAL A 64 -1.82 14.93 0.66
N VAL A 65 -0.81 14.07 0.56
CA VAL A 65 0.30 14.01 1.51
C VAL A 65 1.61 13.93 0.74
N ARG A 66 2.68 14.38 1.38
CA ARG A 66 4.00 14.33 0.76
C ARG A 66 4.43 12.88 0.55
N SER A 67 5.02 12.60 -0.62
CA SER A 67 5.46 11.24 -0.97
C SER A 67 6.37 10.62 0.09
N ARG A 68 7.23 11.42 0.69
CA ARG A 68 8.19 10.92 1.70
C ARG A 68 7.52 10.42 2.96
N THR A 69 6.30 10.88 3.24
CA THR A 69 5.61 10.53 4.48
C THR A 69 4.57 9.42 4.31
N ILE A 70 4.32 8.99 3.09
CA ILE A 70 3.30 7.97 2.84
C ILE A 70 3.60 6.67 3.58
N GLY A 71 4.86 6.21 3.51
CA GLY A 71 5.25 4.99 4.21
C GLY A 71 5.01 5.08 5.72
N ASN A 72 5.41 6.19 6.33
CA ASN A 72 5.19 6.40 7.76
C ASN A 72 3.71 6.50 8.09
N TRP A 73 2.94 7.19 7.26
CA TRP A 73 1.50 7.32 7.45
C TRP A 73 0.81 5.96 7.42
N LEU A 74 1.25 5.10 6.51
CA LEU A 74 0.63 3.78 6.34
C LEU A 74 0.78 2.88 7.57
N ILE A 75 1.84 3.04 8.35
CA ILE A 75 2.11 2.16 9.50
C ILE A 75 1.75 2.77 10.85
N LYS A 76 1.30 4.03 10.88
CA LYS A 76 0.93 4.68 12.14
C LYS A 76 -0.53 4.42 12.48
N PRO A 77 -0.84 4.06 13.73
CA PRO A 77 -2.22 4.01 14.18
C PRO A 77 -2.90 5.36 13.96
N ASN A 78 -4.16 5.33 13.59
CA ASN A 78 -4.90 6.55 13.25
C ASN A 78 -6.27 6.50 13.92
N ASP A 79 -6.60 7.55 14.67
CA ASP A 79 -7.88 7.63 15.38
C ASP A 79 -9.06 7.58 14.43
N ALA A 80 -8.90 8.08 13.20
CA ALA A 80 -9.96 8.03 12.20
C ALA A 80 -10.34 6.58 11.83
N PHE A 81 -9.48 5.62 12.14
CA PHE A 81 -9.69 4.20 11.86
C PHE A 81 -9.72 3.37 13.15
N ASP A 82 -10.22 3.96 14.22
CA ASP A 82 -10.34 3.28 15.52
C ASP A 82 -9.03 2.72 16.05
N GLY A 83 -7.93 3.43 15.77
CA GLY A 83 -6.63 3.05 16.22
C GLY A 83 -5.87 2.09 15.32
N ASP A 84 -6.49 1.63 14.22
CA ASP A 84 -5.78 0.83 13.23
C ASP A 84 -4.88 1.70 12.39
N ALA A 85 -3.76 1.14 11.94
CA ALA A 85 -2.95 1.79 10.93
C ALA A 85 -3.59 1.53 9.56
N PRO A 86 -3.40 2.43 8.60
CA PRO A 86 -3.89 2.18 7.23
C PRO A 86 -3.44 0.84 6.66
N ALA A 87 -2.19 0.42 6.94
CA ALA A 87 -1.68 -0.86 6.48
C ALA A 87 -2.52 -2.03 6.99
N ASP A 88 -3.04 -1.92 8.22
CA ASP A 88 -3.89 -2.97 8.80
C ASP A 88 -5.22 -3.07 8.06
N LEU A 89 -5.77 -1.93 7.67
CA LEU A 89 -7.00 -1.90 6.89
C LEU A 89 -6.81 -2.53 5.53
N ILE A 90 -5.69 -2.24 4.89
CA ILE A 90 -5.36 -2.83 3.59
C ILE A 90 -5.25 -4.36 3.72
N ALA A 91 -4.52 -4.82 4.74
CA ALA A 91 -4.33 -6.25 4.96
C ALA A 91 -5.66 -6.97 5.25
N LYS A 92 -6.60 -6.28 5.88
CA LYS A 92 -7.93 -6.83 6.19
C LYS A 92 -8.91 -6.73 5.03
N GLY A 93 -8.48 -6.20 3.89
CA GLY A 93 -9.36 -6.02 2.73
C GLY A 93 -10.30 -4.83 2.84
N LYS A 94 -10.01 -3.88 3.73
CA LYS A 94 -10.85 -2.71 3.95
C LYS A 94 -10.32 -1.48 3.23
N MET A 95 -9.88 -1.66 2.00
CA MET A 95 -9.35 -0.57 1.18
C MET A 95 -10.38 0.54 0.96
N ASP A 96 -11.66 0.19 0.94
CA ASP A 96 -12.75 1.14 0.74
C ASP A 96 -12.78 2.24 1.80
N VAL A 97 -12.38 1.91 3.02
CA VAL A 97 -12.33 2.90 4.11
C VAL A 97 -11.31 4.00 3.77
N LEU A 98 -10.15 3.58 3.23
CA LEU A 98 -9.11 4.52 2.84
C LEU A 98 -9.56 5.37 1.65
N TRP A 99 -10.22 4.76 0.66
CA TRP A 99 -10.72 5.50 -0.49
C TRP A 99 -11.74 6.55 -0.09
N ARG A 100 -12.61 6.23 0.88
CA ARG A 100 -13.58 7.19 1.37
C ARG A 100 -12.89 8.40 1.99
N MET A 101 -11.88 8.15 2.82
CA MET A 101 -11.12 9.23 3.44
C MET A 101 -10.45 10.12 2.39
N ILE A 102 -9.81 9.50 1.40
CA ILE A 102 -9.13 10.25 0.34
C ILE A 102 -10.12 11.10 -0.44
N PHE A 103 -11.28 10.52 -0.76
CA PHE A 103 -12.34 11.24 -1.46
C PHE A 103 -12.79 12.47 -0.66
N GLU A 104 -12.99 12.30 0.63
CA GLU A 104 -13.41 13.41 1.50
C GLU A 104 -12.35 14.51 1.55
N LEU A 105 -11.08 14.12 1.67
CA LEU A 105 -9.99 15.10 1.69
C LEU A 105 -9.90 15.88 0.37
N ARG A 106 -10.07 15.18 -0.75
CA ARG A 106 -9.98 15.83 -2.07
C ARG A 106 -11.16 16.75 -2.33
N SER A 107 -12.34 16.43 -1.82
CA SER A 107 -13.51 17.28 -2.01
C SER A 107 -13.64 18.38 -0.97
N GLY A 108 -12.74 18.42 0.01
CA GLY A 108 -12.80 19.45 1.05
C GLY A 108 -13.92 19.25 2.04
N VAL A 109 -14.52 18.07 2.07
CA VAL A 109 -15.66 17.81 2.95
C VAL A 109 -15.20 17.45 4.36
N ALA A 110 -13.98 17.00 4.50
CA ALA A 110 -13.45 16.48 5.77
C ALA A 110 -12.99 17.58 6.73
N SER A 111 -13.39 18.80 6.53
CA SER A 111 -13.00 19.92 7.39
C SER A 111 -13.78 19.98 8.70
#